data_191a1f8a953e9eb52d4b30988bffb667
#
_entry.id   191a1f8a953e9eb52d4b30988bffb667
#
_cell.length_a   1.000
_cell.length_b   1.000
_cell.length_c   1.000
_cell.angle_alpha   90.00
_cell.angle_beta   90.00
_cell.angle_gamma   90.00
#
_symmetry.space_group_name_H-M   'P 1'
#
loop_
_entity.id
_entity.type
_entity.pdbx_description
1 polymer ?
#
loop_
_entity_poly.entity_id
_entity_poly.type
_entity_poly.pdbx_seq_one_letter_code
_entity_poly.pdbx_strand_id
1 'polypeptide(L)'
;MTFQFPNGIVFSYSANQFSAGGFQDVSETFLCENGSITTSRQGYRLYNKAQRGAPPEIVETKYDITIDAVNEFVEGARTGKLENAAFSAVESTLTAIMAREAIYSGREMTWSRFA
;
A
#
# COMPACT_ATOMS: atom_id res chain seq x y z
N MET A 1 7.30 -0.39 11.67
CA MET A 1 8.58 -0.45 10.94
C MET A 1 8.65 0.69 9.94
N THR A 2 9.86 1.08 9.55
CA THR A 2 10.07 2.19 8.61
C THR A 2 11.04 1.76 7.52
N PHE A 3 10.69 2.06 6.28
CA PHE A 3 11.54 1.84 5.11
C PHE A 3 11.99 3.20 4.57
N GLN A 4 13.23 3.27 4.18
CA GLN A 4 13.79 4.44 3.51
C GLN A 4 14.25 4.04 2.11
N PHE A 5 13.75 4.76 1.10
CA PHE A 5 14.11 4.55 -0.30
C PHE A 5 15.24 5.50 -0.72
N PRO A 6 16.04 5.13 -1.73
CA PRO A 6 17.19 5.94 -2.18
C PRO A 6 16.83 7.38 -2.60
N ASN A 7 15.61 7.62 -3.06
CA ASN A 7 15.09 8.92 -3.49
C ASN A 7 14.57 9.80 -2.33
N GLY A 8 14.80 9.38 -1.07
CA GLY A 8 14.38 10.11 0.12
C GLY A 8 12.93 9.88 0.54
N ILE A 9 12.19 9.02 -0.15
CA ILE A 9 10.84 8.61 0.27
C ILE A 9 10.96 7.74 1.52
N VAL A 10 10.14 8.05 2.52
CA VAL A 10 10.01 7.28 3.75
C VAL A 10 8.63 6.64 3.79
N PHE A 11 8.59 5.34 4.01
CA PHE A 11 7.36 4.58 4.19
C PHE A 11 7.32 4.01 5.60
N SER A 12 6.28 4.36 6.36
CA SER A 12 6.01 3.79 7.70
C SER A 12 4.88 2.78 7.61
N TYR A 13 5.12 1.60 8.12
CA TYR A 13 4.14 0.52 8.15
C TYR A 13 3.82 0.11 9.59
N SER A 14 2.53 -0.03 9.86
CA SER A 14 2.02 -0.56 11.12
C SER A 14 0.93 -1.60 10.84
N ALA A 15 1.00 -2.74 11.51
CA ALA A 15 -0.05 -3.75 11.47
C ALA A 15 -0.30 -4.28 12.88
N ASN A 16 -1.57 -4.43 13.24
CA ASN A 16 -2.01 -4.99 14.49
C ASN A 16 -3.21 -5.91 14.24
N GLN A 17 -3.05 -7.18 14.54
CA GLN A 17 -4.13 -8.17 14.40
C GLN A 17 -4.79 -8.54 15.73
N PHE A 18 -4.33 -7.97 16.85
CA PHE A 18 -4.84 -8.25 18.19
C PHE A 18 -5.74 -7.14 18.74
N SER A 19 -6.27 -6.30 17.84
CA SER A 19 -7.20 -5.25 18.25
C SER A 19 -8.52 -5.86 18.72
N ALA A 20 -8.89 -5.61 19.95
CA ALA A 20 -10.15 -6.06 20.57
C ALA A 20 -11.38 -5.25 20.12
N GLY A 21 -11.35 -4.68 18.93
CA GLY A 21 -12.37 -3.76 18.40
C GLY A 21 -12.00 -2.29 18.61
N GLY A 22 -12.54 -1.41 17.77
CA GLY A 22 -12.31 0.04 17.84
C GLY A 22 -11.18 0.59 16.96
N PHE A 23 -10.24 -0.24 16.49
CA PHE A 23 -9.18 0.13 15.56
C PHE A 23 -9.13 -0.86 14.40
N GLN A 24 -10.23 -0.94 13.66
CA GLN A 24 -10.28 -1.71 12.41
C GLN A 24 -10.16 -0.73 11.25
N ASP A 25 -8.93 -0.47 10.85
CA ASP A 25 -8.62 0.38 9.70
C ASP A 25 -7.61 -0.34 8.80
N VAL A 26 -7.87 -0.30 7.50
CA VAL A 26 -6.93 -0.69 6.45
C VAL A 26 -6.87 0.48 5.50
N SER A 27 -5.86 1.30 5.69
CA SER A 27 -5.67 2.53 4.94
C SER A 27 -4.22 2.77 4.61
N GLU A 28 -3.98 3.47 3.52
CA GLU A 28 -2.69 4.03 3.14
C GLU A 28 -2.82 5.55 3.04
N THR A 29 -1.81 6.27 3.52
CA THR A 29 -1.74 7.72 3.37
C THR A 29 -0.47 8.11 2.65
N PHE A 30 -0.66 8.80 1.52
CA PHE A 30 0.42 9.36 0.72
C PHE A 30 0.49 10.86 0.99
N LEU A 31 1.62 11.31 1.52
CA LEU A 31 1.90 12.72 1.75
C LEU A 31 2.77 13.24 0.61
N CYS A 32 2.24 14.18 -0.15
CA CYS A 32 2.88 14.74 -1.33
C CYS A 32 3.06 16.25 -1.18
N GLU A 33 3.88 16.84 -2.04
CA GLU A 33 4.15 18.28 -2.03
C GLU A 33 2.89 19.13 -2.21
N ASN A 34 1.95 18.69 -3.05
CA ASN A 34 0.75 19.43 -3.43
C ASN A 34 -0.53 18.95 -2.72
N GLY A 35 -0.41 18.03 -1.78
CA GLY A 35 -1.55 17.51 -1.04
C GLY A 35 -1.30 16.16 -0.43
N SER A 36 -2.38 15.52 -0.01
CA SER A 36 -2.31 14.13 0.46
C SER A 36 -3.52 13.34 -0.01
N ILE A 37 -3.32 12.04 -0.17
CA ILE A 37 -4.40 11.10 -0.45
C ILE A 37 -4.40 10.03 0.62
N THR A 38 -5.57 9.75 1.18
CA THR A 38 -5.78 8.62 2.09
C THR A 38 -6.73 7.64 1.42
N THR A 39 -6.27 6.41 1.23
CA THR A 39 -7.06 5.32 0.66
C THR A 39 -7.69 4.48 1.77
N SER A 40 -8.74 3.78 1.44
CA SER A 40 -9.39 2.76 2.25
C SER A 40 -9.93 1.67 1.32
N ARG A 41 -10.51 0.62 1.90
CA ARG A 41 -11.19 -0.42 1.08
C ARG A 41 -12.41 0.11 0.32
N GLN A 42 -13.01 1.22 0.75
CA GLN A 42 -14.21 1.78 0.16
C GLN A 42 -13.97 3.03 -0.67
N GLY A 43 -12.72 3.45 -0.87
CA GLY A 43 -12.44 4.64 -1.68
C GLY A 43 -11.26 5.45 -1.19
N TYR A 44 -11.29 6.75 -1.45
CA TYR A 44 -10.20 7.63 -1.06
C TYR A 44 -10.69 9.04 -0.66
N ARG A 45 -9.83 9.76 0.06
CA ARG A 45 -9.97 11.18 0.39
C ARG A 45 -8.76 11.92 -0.14
N LEU A 46 -9.00 12.93 -0.96
CA LEU A 46 -7.97 13.77 -1.56
C LEU A 46 -8.00 15.16 -0.93
N TYR A 47 -6.90 15.58 -0.35
CA TYR A 47 -6.68 16.91 0.20
C TYR A 47 -5.74 17.69 -0.71
N ASN A 48 -6.23 18.78 -1.29
CA ASN A 48 -5.41 19.64 -2.16
C ASN A 48 -4.85 20.81 -1.36
N LYS A 49 -3.54 21.00 -1.39
CA LYS A 49 -2.84 22.10 -0.70
C LYS A 49 -3.31 23.49 -1.15
N ALA A 50 -3.68 23.65 -2.42
CA ALA A 50 -4.19 24.90 -2.97
C ALA A 50 -5.59 25.28 -2.40
N GLN A 51 -6.28 24.30 -1.83
CA GLN A 51 -7.61 24.45 -1.23
C GLN A 51 -7.55 24.33 0.31
N ARG A 52 -6.52 24.88 0.93
CA ARG A 52 -6.30 24.77 2.37
C ARG A 52 -7.51 25.27 3.15
N GLY A 53 -8.08 24.39 4.00
CA GLY A 53 -9.28 24.66 4.78
C GLY A 53 -10.60 24.25 4.10
N ALA A 54 -10.57 23.85 2.84
CA ALA A 54 -11.72 23.21 2.20
C ALA A 54 -11.85 21.73 2.65
N PRO A 55 -13.06 21.16 2.63
CA PRO A 55 -13.24 19.73 2.85
C PRO A 55 -12.53 18.94 1.75
N PRO A 56 -12.07 17.71 2.05
CA PRO A 56 -11.45 16.86 1.04
C PRO A 56 -12.47 16.46 -0.03
N GLU A 57 -11.96 16.20 -1.22
CA GLU A 57 -12.71 15.42 -2.20
C GLU A 57 -12.80 13.98 -1.69
N ILE A 58 -14.02 13.45 -1.61
CA ILE A 58 -14.29 12.10 -1.12
C ILE A 58 -14.89 11.29 -2.27
N VAL A 59 -14.23 10.20 -2.60
CA VAL A 59 -14.75 9.21 -3.54
C VAL A 59 -14.96 7.90 -2.78
N GLU A 60 -16.20 7.46 -2.72
CA GLU A 60 -16.59 6.22 -2.07
C GLU A 60 -17.17 5.24 -3.09
N THR A 61 -16.83 3.99 -2.95
CA THR A 61 -17.43 2.89 -3.69
C THR A 61 -18.07 1.91 -2.71
N LYS A 62 -19.24 1.42 -3.08
CA LYS A 62 -19.90 0.30 -2.37
C LYS A 62 -19.49 -1.06 -2.96
N TYR A 63 -18.58 -1.02 -3.89
CA TYR A 63 -18.20 -2.15 -4.71
C TYR A 63 -16.97 -2.84 -4.13
N ASP A 64 -16.97 -4.17 -4.11
CA ASP A 64 -15.81 -4.94 -3.69
C ASP A 64 -14.83 -5.08 -4.86
N ILE A 65 -13.71 -4.39 -4.77
CA ILE A 65 -12.63 -4.40 -5.77
C ILE A 65 -12.05 -5.80 -6.04
N THR A 66 -12.26 -6.76 -5.14
CA THR A 66 -11.84 -8.15 -5.33
C THR A 66 -12.56 -8.79 -6.51
N ILE A 67 -13.81 -8.39 -6.76
CA ILE A 67 -14.59 -8.89 -7.90
C ILE A 67 -13.95 -8.46 -9.22
N ASP A 68 -13.49 -7.20 -9.31
CA ASP A 68 -12.80 -6.70 -10.50
C ASP A 68 -11.48 -7.43 -10.72
N ALA A 69 -10.67 -7.61 -9.69
CA ALA A 69 -9.41 -8.32 -9.78
C ALA A 69 -9.59 -9.78 -10.27
N VAL A 70 -10.61 -10.47 -9.79
CA VAL A 70 -10.93 -11.84 -10.23
C VAL A 70 -11.41 -11.85 -11.68
N ASN A 71 -12.31 -10.93 -12.05
CA ASN A 71 -12.82 -10.82 -13.41
C ASN A 71 -11.70 -10.49 -14.41
N GLU A 72 -10.82 -9.57 -14.07
CA GLU A 72 -9.66 -9.19 -14.89
C GLU A 72 -8.71 -10.37 -15.08
N PHE A 73 -8.43 -11.13 -14.02
CA PHE A 73 -7.62 -12.34 -14.11
C PHE A 73 -8.25 -13.39 -15.04
N VAL A 74 -9.55 -13.66 -14.89
CA VAL A 74 -10.28 -14.66 -15.69
C VAL A 74 -10.30 -14.22 -17.17
N GLU A 75 -10.57 -12.94 -17.44
CA GLU A 75 -10.59 -12.42 -18.80
C GLU A 75 -9.20 -12.41 -19.43
N GLY A 76 -8.17 -12.06 -18.66
CA GLY A 76 -6.77 -12.12 -19.07
C GLY A 76 -6.35 -13.54 -19.43
N ALA A 77 -6.73 -14.53 -18.63
CA ALA A 77 -6.47 -15.94 -18.89
C ALA A 77 -7.19 -16.43 -20.17
N ARG A 78 -8.45 -16.01 -20.36
CA ARG A 78 -9.25 -16.37 -21.53
C ARG A 78 -8.71 -15.78 -22.82
N THR A 79 -8.18 -14.57 -22.77
CA THR A 79 -7.69 -13.82 -23.95
C THR A 79 -6.19 -13.98 -24.19
N GLY A 80 -5.46 -14.60 -23.27
CA GLY A 80 -3.98 -14.69 -23.32
C GLY A 80 -3.28 -13.35 -23.03
N LYS A 81 -3.97 -12.36 -22.47
CA LYS A 81 -3.46 -11.02 -22.17
C LYS A 81 -3.23 -10.82 -20.67
N LEU A 82 -2.58 -11.77 -20.02
CA LEU A 82 -2.19 -11.65 -18.63
C LEU A 82 -0.92 -10.79 -18.50
N GLU A 83 -0.96 -9.81 -17.61
CA GLU A 83 0.24 -9.10 -17.20
C GLU A 83 1.11 -10.03 -16.34
N ASN A 84 2.42 -10.07 -16.63
CA ASN A 84 3.35 -10.82 -15.79
C ASN A 84 3.75 -9.99 -14.57
N ALA A 85 3.04 -10.18 -13.48
CA ALA A 85 3.30 -9.51 -12.20
C ALA A 85 4.35 -10.24 -11.32
N ALA A 86 5.00 -11.31 -11.83
CA ALA A 86 5.88 -12.13 -11.00
C ALA A 86 7.05 -11.32 -10.41
N PHE A 87 7.64 -10.42 -11.18
CA PHE A 87 8.76 -9.61 -10.71
C PHE A 87 8.36 -8.68 -9.56
N SER A 88 7.28 -7.92 -9.70
CA SER A 88 6.78 -7.02 -8.65
C SER A 88 6.31 -7.80 -7.41
N ALA A 89 5.72 -8.97 -7.59
CA ALA A 89 5.33 -9.85 -6.49
C ALA A 89 6.55 -10.36 -5.70
N VAL A 90 7.63 -10.70 -6.39
CA VAL A 90 8.90 -11.11 -5.74
C VAL A 90 9.49 -9.94 -4.95
N GLU A 91 9.59 -8.75 -5.54
CA GLU A 91 10.13 -7.56 -4.84
C GLU A 91 9.31 -7.21 -3.59
N SER A 92 7.98 -7.24 -3.70
CA SER A 92 7.09 -6.99 -2.57
C SER A 92 7.27 -8.03 -1.46
N THR A 93 7.41 -9.30 -1.83
CA THR A 93 7.63 -10.40 -0.89
C THR A 93 8.98 -10.27 -0.19
N LEU A 94 10.04 -10.01 -0.93
CA LEU A 94 11.39 -9.82 -0.37
C LEU A 94 11.42 -8.61 0.57
N THR A 95 10.72 -7.52 0.24
CA THR A 95 10.60 -6.35 1.12
C THR A 95 9.93 -6.73 2.45
N ALA A 96 8.87 -7.52 2.43
CA ALA A 96 8.20 -7.99 3.64
C ALA A 96 9.09 -8.93 4.48
N ILE A 97 9.86 -9.83 3.82
CA ILE A 97 10.80 -10.71 4.50
C ILE A 97 11.96 -9.91 5.11
N MET A 98 12.50 -8.92 4.39
CA MET A 98 13.54 -8.02 4.91
C MET A 98 13.06 -7.27 6.16
N ALA A 99 11.82 -6.79 6.16
CA ALA A 99 11.21 -6.14 7.31
C ALA A 99 11.09 -7.09 8.51
N ARG A 100 10.67 -8.32 8.28
CA ARG A 100 10.61 -9.36 9.32
C ARG A 100 11.98 -9.62 9.93
N GLU A 101 13.01 -9.78 9.10
CA GLU A 101 14.39 -10.01 9.58
C GLU A 101 14.90 -8.81 10.38
N ALA A 102 14.59 -7.58 9.96
CA ALA A 102 14.93 -6.38 10.72
C ALA A 102 14.28 -6.38 12.12
N ILE A 103 13.01 -6.76 12.21
CA ILE A 103 12.28 -6.85 13.48
C ILE A 103 12.91 -7.92 14.39
N TYR A 104 13.15 -9.11 13.89
CA TYR A 104 13.66 -10.21 14.71
C TYR A 104 15.13 -10.04 15.11
N SER A 105 15.95 -9.44 14.26
CA SER A 105 17.36 -9.19 14.58
C SER A 105 17.57 -7.91 15.40
N GLY A 106 16.60 -7.00 15.44
CA GLY A 106 16.75 -5.67 16.04
C GLY A 106 17.76 -4.78 15.31
N ARG A 107 18.04 -5.05 14.05
CA ARG A 107 19.06 -4.36 13.26
C ARG A 107 18.46 -3.75 11.99
N GLU A 108 19.10 -2.69 11.53
CA GLU A 108 18.85 -2.17 10.19
C GLU A 108 19.27 -3.20 9.12
N MET A 109 18.40 -3.38 8.13
CA MET A 109 18.64 -4.23 6.96
C MET A 109 18.75 -3.37 5.72
N THR A 110 19.72 -3.63 4.87
CA THR A 110 19.87 -2.96 3.57
C THR A 110 19.57 -3.92 2.44
N TRP A 111 18.90 -3.44 1.40
CA TRP A 111 18.50 -4.23 0.24
C TRP A 111 19.68 -4.96 -0.40
N SER A 112 20.80 -4.27 -0.60
CA SER A 112 22.02 -4.83 -1.20
C SER A 112 22.69 -5.97 -0.44
N ARG A 113 22.29 -6.18 0.83
CA ARG A 113 22.77 -7.30 1.65
C ARG A 113 21.77 -8.43 1.76
N PHE A 114 20.57 -8.19 1.26
CA PHE A 114 19.43 -9.08 1.46
C PHE A 114 18.99 -9.76 0.15
N ALA A 115 18.99 -9.05 -0.99
CA ALA A 115 18.57 -9.53 -2.30
C ALA A 115 19.76 -9.88 -3.23
#